data_33fd38f5aff6f9be80320f1b6e4c2d17
#
_entry.id   33fd38f5aff6f9be80320f1b6e4c2d17
#
_cell.length_a   1.000
_cell.length_b   1.000
_cell.length_c   1.000
_cell.angle_alpha   90.00
_cell.angle_beta   90.00
_cell.angle_gamma   90.00
#
_symmetry.space_group_name_H-M   'P 1'
#
loop_
_entity.id
_entity.type
_entity.pdbx_description
1 polymer ?
#
loop_
_entity_poly.entity_id
_entity_poly.type
_entity_poly.pdbx_seq_one_letter_code
_entity_poly.pdbx_strand_id
1 'polypeptide(L)'
;KNVLLEKLDAAENTLNGLDLSANTAIWYIDVRGNKWNACQLNDFYYTLPKYVDPGEEVTGKTTPTKLWIAYGNNENDVEHSETLLAKAKLWVMNYTENGDGTGCNEAYITILPCENGEVAVKDPSDKVVKSGTKVQKNTELTVYATPDSGYEVVSMKANGQDITDKKFIIKQATEVAVMFSLASSINGTERVVATAEGGNHKINIYTNSPVKATVVGANGKILFTDTLSADTSLGFPAGIYIVTLQNGTDTVTHKL
;
A
#
# COMPACT_ATOMS: atom_id res chain seq x y z
N LYS A 1 -11.56 28.40 8.48
CA LYS A 1 -11.74 27.35 7.44
C LYS A 1 -13.19 26.92 7.47
N ASN A 2 -13.88 26.97 6.31
CA ASN A 2 -15.27 26.51 6.20
C ASN A 2 -15.30 25.03 5.81
N VAL A 3 -15.27 24.15 6.79
CA VAL A 3 -15.27 22.69 6.58
C VAL A 3 -16.58 22.13 6.05
N LEU A 4 -17.67 22.93 6.12
CA LEU A 4 -19.01 22.56 5.64
C LEU A 4 -19.28 23.10 4.23
N LEU A 5 -18.28 23.63 3.54
CA LEU A 5 -18.44 24.11 2.17
C LEU A 5 -18.77 22.94 1.24
N GLU A 6 -19.93 22.97 0.63
CA GLU A 6 -20.39 21.92 -0.30
C GLU A 6 -20.19 22.31 -1.76
N LYS A 7 -20.30 23.60 -2.07
CA LYS A 7 -20.21 24.13 -3.43
C LYS A 7 -19.36 25.37 -3.46
N LEU A 8 -18.51 25.48 -4.46
CA LEU A 8 -17.70 26.66 -4.75
C LEU A 8 -17.86 27.05 -6.22
N ASP A 9 -18.33 28.25 -6.47
CA ASP A 9 -18.20 28.90 -7.76
C ASP A 9 -17.21 30.05 -7.63
N ALA A 10 -16.09 29.91 -8.28
CA ALA A 10 -14.98 30.86 -8.33
C ALA A 10 -14.51 31.08 -9.77
N ALA A 11 -15.40 30.84 -10.74
CA ALA A 11 -15.11 31.05 -12.16
C ALA A 11 -14.86 32.54 -12.48
N GLU A 12 -14.16 32.79 -13.57
CA GLU A 12 -13.88 34.14 -14.11
C GLU A 12 -13.22 35.08 -13.08
N ASN A 13 -12.24 34.56 -12.34
CA ASN A 13 -11.47 35.32 -11.36
C ASN A 13 -9.99 35.34 -11.73
N THR A 14 -9.17 35.96 -10.91
CA THR A 14 -7.71 36.02 -11.05
C THR A 14 -7.04 35.33 -9.87
N LEU A 15 -7.58 34.18 -9.48
CA LEU A 15 -7.02 33.40 -8.37
C LEU A 15 -5.62 32.91 -8.73
N ASN A 16 -4.68 33.01 -7.80
CA ASN A 16 -3.32 32.50 -7.97
C ASN A 16 -3.13 31.10 -7.36
N GLY A 17 -4.21 30.41 -7.05
CA GLY A 17 -4.25 29.09 -6.47
C GLY A 17 -5.40 28.94 -5.49
N LEU A 18 -5.67 27.73 -5.10
CA LEU A 18 -6.76 27.39 -4.19
C LEU A 18 -6.42 26.09 -3.44
N ASP A 19 -6.50 26.13 -2.11
CA ASP A 19 -6.34 24.96 -1.25
C ASP A 19 -7.67 24.56 -0.64
N LEU A 20 -8.19 23.41 -1.03
CA LEU A 20 -9.43 22.82 -0.55
C LEU A 20 -9.22 21.60 0.34
N SER A 21 -8.01 21.32 0.78
CA SER A 21 -7.66 20.13 1.57
C SER A 21 -8.49 19.98 2.87
N ALA A 22 -9.00 21.09 3.41
CA ALA A 22 -9.82 21.09 4.61
C ALA A 22 -11.34 21.10 4.33
N ASN A 23 -11.76 21.13 3.07
CA ASN A 23 -13.18 21.24 2.68
C ASN A 23 -13.74 19.89 2.26
N THR A 24 -13.79 18.93 3.19
CA THR A 24 -14.12 17.53 2.91
C THR A 24 -15.57 17.29 2.49
N ALA A 25 -16.48 18.26 2.71
CA ALA A 25 -17.88 18.19 2.29
C ALA A 25 -18.13 18.70 0.86
N ILE A 26 -17.08 19.22 0.19
CA ILE A 26 -17.23 19.84 -1.13
C ILE A 26 -17.44 18.78 -2.22
N TRP A 27 -18.43 19.02 -3.08
CA TRP A 27 -18.73 18.12 -4.20
C TRP A 27 -18.92 18.86 -5.55
N TYR A 28 -19.02 20.19 -5.53
CA TYR A 28 -19.12 21.01 -6.73
C TYR A 28 -18.09 22.13 -6.68
N ILE A 29 -17.29 22.23 -7.72
CA ILE A 29 -16.26 23.28 -7.86
C ILE A 29 -16.31 23.80 -9.30
N ASP A 30 -16.36 25.13 -9.46
CA ASP A 30 -16.16 25.82 -10.71
C ASP A 30 -15.01 26.81 -10.57
N VAL A 31 -13.91 26.57 -11.30
CA VAL A 31 -12.69 27.39 -11.32
C VAL A 31 -12.27 27.75 -12.74
N ARG A 32 -13.21 27.67 -13.67
CA ARG A 32 -12.97 28.08 -15.06
C ARG A 32 -12.55 29.56 -15.13
N GLY A 33 -11.78 29.93 -16.14
CA GLY A 33 -11.42 31.32 -16.41
C GLY A 33 -10.45 31.97 -15.43
N ASN A 34 -9.70 31.18 -14.63
CA ASN A 34 -8.70 31.72 -13.71
C ASN A 34 -7.29 31.84 -14.31
N LYS A 35 -7.07 31.37 -15.53
CA LYS A 35 -5.78 31.43 -16.28
C LYS A 35 -4.66 30.71 -15.56
N TRP A 36 -4.97 29.63 -14.86
CA TRP A 36 -3.97 28.82 -14.18
C TRP A 36 -3.09 28.07 -15.17
N ASN A 37 -1.78 28.10 -14.95
CA ASN A 37 -0.84 27.24 -15.65
C ASN A 37 -0.90 25.80 -15.12
N ALA A 38 -0.26 24.86 -15.81
CA ALA A 38 -0.28 23.46 -15.44
C ALA A 38 0.23 23.18 -14.02
N CYS A 39 1.25 23.91 -13.54
CA CYS A 39 1.75 23.73 -12.17
C CYS A 39 0.73 24.17 -11.12
N GLN A 40 0.04 25.31 -11.34
CA GLN A 40 -1.02 25.79 -10.45
C GLN A 40 -2.20 24.81 -10.42
N LEU A 41 -2.53 24.23 -11.57
CA LEU A 41 -3.56 23.18 -11.66
C LEU A 41 -3.15 21.91 -10.90
N ASN A 42 -1.90 21.46 -11.04
CA ASN A 42 -1.38 20.30 -10.31
C ASN A 42 -1.42 20.55 -8.80
N ASP A 43 -1.07 21.75 -8.35
CA ASP A 43 -1.18 22.15 -6.94
C ASP A 43 -2.62 22.09 -6.45
N PHE A 44 -3.54 22.65 -7.23
CA PHE A 44 -4.96 22.60 -6.92
C PHE A 44 -5.50 21.16 -6.86
N TYR A 45 -5.22 20.33 -7.87
CA TYR A 45 -5.64 18.92 -7.88
C TYR A 45 -5.08 18.14 -6.69
N TYR A 46 -3.84 18.45 -6.28
CA TYR A 46 -3.24 17.81 -5.11
C TYR A 46 -3.98 18.15 -3.81
N THR A 47 -4.54 19.35 -3.69
CA THR A 47 -5.30 19.77 -2.50
C THR A 47 -6.74 19.29 -2.47
N LEU A 48 -7.29 18.83 -3.61
CA LEU A 48 -8.67 18.32 -3.64
C LEU A 48 -8.86 17.19 -2.64
N PRO A 49 -9.92 17.22 -1.81
CA PRO A 49 -10.26 16.09 -0.96
C PRO A 49 -10.63 14.89 -1.82
N LYS A 50 -10.30 13.68 -1.35
CA LYS A 50 -10.81 12.46 -1.97
C LYS A 50 -12.31 12.39 -1.69
N TYR A 51 -13.10 12.27 -2.74
CA TYR A 51 -14.53 12.07 -2.59
C TYR A 51 -14.81 10.69 -1.99
N VAL A 52 -15.64 10.68 -0.96
CA VAL A 52 -16.21 9.46 -0.40
C VAL A 52 -17.68 9.53 -0.71
N ASP A 53 -18.16 8.66 -1.58
CA ASP A 53 -19.59 8.55 -1.85
C ASP A 53 -20.31 8.17 -0.53
N PRO A 54 -21.18 9.03 0.01
CA PRO A 54 -21.87 8.72 1.27
C PRO A 54 -22.85 7.55 1.16
N GLY A 55 -23.00 6.96 -0.04
CA GLY A 55 -23.98 5.91 -0.33
C GLY A 55 -25.41 6.47 -0.46
N GLU A 56 -26.22 5.79 -1.25
CA GLU A 56 -27.62 6.16 -1.51
C GLU A 56 -28.47 6.19 -0.22
N GLU A 57 -28.14 5.34 0.75
CA GLU A 57 -28.90 5.19 2.00
C GLU A 57 -28.73 6.37 2.97
N VAL A 58 -27.61 7.11 2.91
CA VAL A 58 -27.29 8.14 3.90
C VAL A 58 -27.78 9.53 3.50
N THR A 59 -27.84 9.83 2.20
CA THR A 59 -28.16 11.21 1.75
C THR A 59 -29.26 11.30 0.71
N GLY A 60 -29.65 10.21 0.08
CA GLY A 60 -30.58 10.24 -1.08
C GLY A 60 -30.02 11.02 -2.28
N LYS A 61 -28.72 11.28 -2.31
CA LYS A 61 -28.03 12.05 -3.36
C LYS A 61 -26.91 11.22 -3.98
N THR A 62 -27.20 10.64 -5.11
CA THR A 62 -26.19 10.12 -6.06
C THR A 62 -25.65 11.23 -6.96
N THR A 63 -25.21 12.35 -6.41
CA THR A 63 -24.61 13.41 -7.24
C THR A 63 -23.11 13.16 -7.33
N PRO A 64 -22.60 12.76 -8.50
CA PRO A 64 -21.15 12.65 -8.68
C PRO A 64 -20.52 14.02 -8.44
N THR A 65 -19.30 14.03 -7.90
CA THR A 65 -18.50 15.26 -7.81
C THR A 65 -18.39 15.92 -9.17
N LYS A 66 -18.43 17.24 -9.20
CA LYS A 66 -18.29 18.01 -10.43
C LYS A 66 -17.17 19.03 -10.30
N LEU A 67 -16.19 18.94 -11.17
CA LEU A 67 -15.12 19.90 -11.30
C LEU A 67 -15.19 20.57 -12.68
N TRP A 68 -15.60 21.81 -12.70
CA TRP A 68 -15.57 22.64 -13.89
C TRP A 68 -14.25 23.38 -13.96
N ILE A 69 -13.39 23.03 -14.90
CA ILE A 69 -11.99 23.46 -14.98
C ILE A 69 -11.63 24.14 -16.29
N ALA A 70 -12.33 23.81 -17.39
CA ALA A 70 -12.02 24.32 -18.72
C ALA A 70 -13.26 24.87 -19.41
N TYR A 71 -13.09 25.98 -20.12
CA TYR A 71 -13.93 26.36 -21.26
C TYR A 71 -13.34 25.77 -22.53
N GLY A 72 -14.13 25.68 -23.60
CA GLY A 72 -13.70 25.11 -24.89
C GLY A 72 -12.49 25.79 -25.56
N ASN A 73 -12.02 26.94 -25.07
CA ASN A 73 -10.85 27.68 -25.55
C ASN A 73 -9.94 28.08 -24.38
N ASN A 74 -9.56 27.13 -23.59
CA ASN A 74 -8.42 27.12 -22.68
C ASN A 74 -7.95 28.42 -22.04
N GLU A 75 -8.59 28.80 -20.94
CA GLU A 75 -8.02 29.82 -20.06
C GLU A 75 -7.16 29.20 -18.94
N ASN A 76 -7.46 27.99 -18.51
CA ASN A 76 -6.60 27.16 -17.66
C ASN A 76 -5.85 26.15 -18.53
N ASP A 77 -4.57 25.94 -18.26
CA ASP A 77 -3.70 25.00 -19.02
C ASP A 77 -3.94 23.54 -18.61
N VAL A 78 -5.16 23.06 -18.87
CA VAL A 78 -5.60 21.71 -18.46
C VAL A 78 -4.91 20.62 -19.28
N GLU A 79 -4.65 20.88 -20.56
CA GLU A 79 -4.03 19.93 -21.49
C GLU A 79 -2.64 19.47 -21.01
N HIS A 80 -1.84 20.40 -20.45
CA HIS A 80 -0.49 20.11 -20.00
C HIS A 80 -0.40 19.84 -18.50
N SER A 81 -1.54 19.76 -17.79
CA SER A 81 -1.60 19.46 -16.36
C SER A 81 -1.74 17.96 -16.07
N GLU A 82 -1.58 17.55 -14.82
CA GLU A 82 -1.73 16.16 -14.38
C GLU A 82 -3.18 15.87 -13.94
N THR A 83 -4.14 15.89 -14.86
CA THR A 83 -5.57 15.69 -14.56
C THR A 83 -5.88 14.38 -13.83
N LEU A 84 -5.02 13.36 -13.96
CA LEU A 84 -5.15 12.09 -13.24
C LEU A 84 -5.12 12.27 -11.72
N LEU A 85 -4.49 13.33 -11.19
CA LEU A 85 -4.53 13.64 -9.75
C LEU A 85 -5.95 13.88 -9.25
N ALA A 86 -6.76 14.64 -9.99
CA ALA A 86 -8.16 14.89 -9.63
C ALA A 86 -9.02 13.64 -9.86
N LYS A 87 -8.82 12.95 -10.98
CA LYS A 87 -9.56 11.73 -11.33
C LYS A 87 -9.32 10.59 -10.34
N ALA A 88 -8.09 10.43 -9.83
CA ALA A 88 -7.76 9.45 -8.78
C ALA A 88 -8.48 9.72 -7.46
N LYS A 89 -8.90 10.96 -7.23
CA LYS A 89 -9.72 11.38 -6.08
C LYS A 89 -11.22 11.35 -6.36
N LEU A 90 -11.62 10.72 -7.47
CA LEU A 90 -13.01 10.53 -7.91
C LEU A 90 -13.73 11.83 -8.32
N TRP A 91 -12.98 12.86 -8.75
CA TRP A 91 -13.57 14.07 -9.30
C TRP A 91 -13.96 13.89 -10.77
N VAL A 92 -15.24 14.14 -11.08
CA VAL A 92 -15.75 14.15 -12.45
C VAL A 92 -15.50 15.53 -13.05
N MET A 93 -14.57 15.60 -13.98
CA MET A 93 -14.16 16.83 -14.63
C MET A 93 -14.98 17.10 -15.89
N ASN A 94 -15.19 18.39 -16.23
CA ASN A 94 -15.74 18.76 -17.55
C ASN A 94 -14.69 18.68 -18.68
N TYR A 95 -13.45 18.28 -18.36
CA TYR A 95 -12.39 17.94 -19.31
C TYR A 95 -12.24 16.42 -19.34
N THR A 96 -12.61 15.80 -20.46
CA THR A 96 -12.73 14.33 -20.57
C THR A 96 -11.41 13.65 -20.86
N GLU A 97 -10.49 14.33 -21.53
CA GLU A 97 -9.17 13.81 -21.87
C GLU A 97 -8.24 13.79 -20.65
N ASN A 98 -7.13 13.11 -20.76
CA ASN A 98 -6.08 13.19 -19.76
C ASN A 98 -5.10 14.27 -20.19
N GLY A 99 -4.79 15.18 -19.29
CA GLY A 99 -3.67 16.09 -19.49
C GLY A 99 -2.35 15.30 -19.51
N ASP A 100 -1.40 15.75 -20.32
CA ASP A 100 -0.13 15.04 -20.56
C ASP A 100 0.92 15.28 -19.46
N GLY A 101 0.65 16.23 -18.56
CA GLY A 101 1.54 16.57 -17.45
C GLY A 101 2.82 17.32 -17.86
N THR A 102 2.95 17.73 -19.12
CA THR A 102 4.22 18.31 -19.62
C THR A 102 4.44 19.77 -19.20
N GLY A 103 3.39 20.48 -18.81
CA GLY A 103 3.43 21.91 -18.49
C GLY A 103 4.01 22.24 -17.11
N CYS A 104 4.44 21.22 -16.33
CA CYS A 104 5.09 21.42 -15.06
C CYS A 104 6.30 20.48 -14.89
N ASN A 105 7.45 21.05 -14.53
CA ASN A 105 8.69 20.29 -14.35
C ASN A 105 8.81 19.62 -12.98
N GLU A 106 7.85 19.82 -12.10
CA GLU A 106 7.80 19.22 -10.77
C GLU A 106 6.61 18.29 -10.65
N ALA A 107 6.76 17.28 -9.81
CA ALA A 107 5.69 16.34 -9.50
C ALA A 107 5.61 16.07 -8.00
N TYR A 108 4.41 15.84 -7.50
CA TYR A 108 4.21 15.46 -6.10
C TYR A 108 4.62 14.02 -5.84
N ILE A 109 5.21 13.79 -4.68
CA ILE A 109 5.40 12.45 -4.13
C ILE A 109 4.51 12.27 -2.90
N THR A 110 3.77 11.17 -2.87
CA THR A 110 2.98 10.72 -1.72
C THR A 110 3.56 9.41 -1.24
N ILE A 111 3.99 9.35 0.02
CA ILE A 111 4.44 8.11 0.65
C ILE A 111 3.28 7.62 1.50
N LEU A 112 2.75 6.45 1.16
CA LEU A 112 1.63 5.88 1.90
C LEU A 112 2.07 5.41 3.28
N PRO A 113 1.19 5.52 4.29
CA PRO A 113 1.41 4.91 5.59
C PRO A 113 1.62 3.40 5.43
N CYS A 114 2.52 2.84 6.20
CA CYS A 114 2.76 1.40 6.28
C CYS A 114 2.69 0.93 7.73
N GLU A 115 2.44 -0.36 7.91
CA GLU A 115 2.49 -1.04 9.20
C GLU A 115 3.69 -1.97 9.22
N ASN A 116 4.24 -2.26 10.39
CA ASN A 116 5.31 -3.23 10.61
C ASN A 116 6.66 -2.87 9.97
N GLY A 117 6.93 -1.57 9.88
CA GLY A 117 8.21 -1.04 9.40
C GLY A 117 8.17 0.44 9.09
N GLU A 118 9.30 0.97 8.67
CA GLU A 118 9.47 2.38 8.31
C GLU A 118 9.88 2.52 6.83
N VAL A 119 9.40 3.60 6.21
CA VAL A 119 9.73 3.94 4.82
C VAL A 119 10.33 5.34 4.76
N ALA A 120 11.47 5.46 4.12
CA ALA A 120 12.07 6.74 3.75
C ALA A 120 12.37 6.76 2.25
N VAL A 121 12.14 7.91 1.62
CA VAL A 121 12.53 8.15 0.23
C VAL A 121 13.61 9.21 0.24
N LYS A 122 14.67 9.02 -0.55
CA LYS A 122 15.77 9.96 -0.64
C LYS A 122 16.05 10.37 -2.08
N ASP A 123 16.52 11.60 -2.25
CA ASP A 123 17.02 12.12 -3.51
C ASP A 123 18.50 11.71 -3.75
N PRO A 124 19.08 12.00 -4.92
CA PRO A 124 20.48 11.67 -5.22
C PRO A 124 21.52 12.35 -4.29
N SER A 125 21.12 13.37 -3.54
CA SER A 125 21.96 14.05 -2.53
C SER A 125 21.82 13.42 -1.14
N ASP A 126 21.15 12.26 -1.02
CA ASP A 126 20.84 11.56 0.23
C ASP A 126 19.88 12.34 1.17
N LYS A 127 19.23 13.38 0.65
CA LYS A 127 18.25 14.15 1.39
C LYS A 127 16.90 13.42 1.41
N VAL A 128 16.28 13.36 2.60
CA VAL A 128 14.95 12.77 2.76
C VAL A 128 13.89 13.61 2.07
N VAL A 129 13.14 12.97 1.18
CA VAL A 129 11.98 13.54 0.51
C VAL A 129 10.73 13.19 1.32
N LYS A 130 10.04 14.20 1.82
CA LYS A 130 8.83 14.01 2.64
C LYS A 130 7.60 13.80 1.76
N SER A 131 6.64 13.00 2.26
CA SER A 131 5.32 12.90 1.63
C SER A 131 4.67 14.27 1.48
N GLY A 132 4.04 14.53 0.34
CA GLY A 132 3.40 15.81 0.03
C GLY A 132 4.35 16.89 -0.50
N THR A 133 5.60 16.60 -0.77
CA THR A 133 6.53 17.55 -1.38
C THR A 133 6.62 17.39 -2.88
N LYS A 134 7.08 18.45 -3.55
CA LYS A 134 7.38 18.42 -4.98
C LYS A 134 8.84 18.04 -5.22
N VAL A 135 9.05 17.27 -6.25
CA VAL A 135 10.37 16.84 -6.73
C VAL A 135 10.47 17.15 -8.22
N GLN A 136 11.64 17.57 -8.68
CA GLN A 136 11.91 17.79 -10.10
C GLN A 136 11.68 16.48 -10.88
N LYS A 137 10.95 16.56 -11.97
CA LYS A 137 10.74 15.40 -12.87
C LYS A 137 12.08 14.92 -13.41
N ASN A 138 12.14 13.62 -13.68
CA ASN A 138 13.34 12.89 -14.09
C ASN A 138 14.41 12.73 -13.00
N THR A 139 14.11 13.08 -11.74
CA THR A 139 14.97 12.74 -10.60
C THR A 139 14.83 11.25 -10.28
N GLU A 140 15.96 10.55 -10.13
CA GLU A 140 15.99 9.19 -9.59
C GLU A 140 15.87 9.25 -8.06
N LEU A 141 14.89 8.58 -7.51
CA LEU A 141 14.65 8.49 -6.06
C LEU A 141 14.94 7.08 -5.58
N THR A 142 15.45 6.97 -4.35
CA THR A 142 15.74 5.67 -3.69
C THR A 142 14.79 5.48 -2.51
N VAL A 143 14.16 4.30 -2.45
CA VAL A 143 13.27 3.89 -1.37
C VAL A 143 14.04 3.06 -0.35
N TYR A 144 14.03 3.46 0.89
CA TYR A 144 14.56 2.73 2.03
C TYR A 144 13.39 2.19 2.84
N ALA A 145 13.29 0.89 2.91
CA ALA A 145 12.28 0.19 3.69
C ALA A 145 12.98 -0.58 4.81
N THR A 146 12.66 -0.28 6.04
CA THR A 146 13.23 -0.91 7.24
C THR A 146 12.11 -1.67 7.95
N PRO A 147 12.05 -3.01 7.82
CA PRO A 147 11.02 -3.79 8.50
C PRO A 147 11.26 -3.82 10.02
N ASP A 148 10.19 -3.92 10.79
CA ASP A 148 10.24 -4.21 12.22
C ASP A 148 10.77 -5.62 12.48
N SER A 149 11.18 -5.89 13.72
CA SER A 149 11.69 -7.22 14.10
C SER A 149 10.68 -8.31 13.80
N GLY A 150 11.08 -9.31 13.03
CA GLY A 150 10.22 -10.41 12.58
C GLY A 150 9.41 -10.13 11.32
N TYR A 151 9.62 -9.01 10.66
CA TYR A 151 8.97 -8.67 9.38
C TYR A 151 10.00 -8.58 8.24
N GLU A 152 9.50 -8.71 7.03
CA GLU A 152 10.28 -8.55 5.79
C GLU A 152 9.53 -7.68 4.78
N VAL A 153 10.26 -7.09 3.83
CA VAL A 153 9.67 -6.32 2.73
C VAL A 153 9.09 -7.28 1.70
N VAL A 154 7.78 -7.20 1.45
CA VAL A 154 7.08 -8.01 0.44
C VAL A 154 7.03 -7.31 -0.89
N SER A 155 6.74 -6.01 -0.88
CA SER A 155 6.66 -5.24 -2.12
C SER A 155 7.02 -3.78 -1.90
N MET A 156 7.59 -3.17 -2.93
CA MET A 156 7.77 -1.73 -3.07
C MET A 156 7.21 -1.31 -4.41
N LYS A 157 6.31 -0.33 -4.43
CA LYS A 157 5.64 0.10 -5.66
C LYS A 157 5.64 1.62 -5.78
N ALA A 158 5.76 2.09 -7.02
CA ALA A 158 5.54 3.47 -7.42
C ALA A 158 4.37 3.50 -8.42
N ASN A 159 3.27 4.18 -8.10
CA ASN A 159 2.03 4.17 -8.88
C ASN A 159 1.58 2.75 -9.27
N GLY A 160 1.67 1.81 -8.33
CA GLY A 160 1.28 0.41 -8.53
C GLY A 160 2.30 -0.45 -9.31
N GLN A 161 3.35 0.14 -9.89
CA GLN A 161 4.44 -0.59 -10.56
C GLN A 161 5.53 -0.97 -9.58
N ASP A 162 6.08 -2.17 -9.71
CA ASP A 162 7.16 -2.64 -8.84
C ASP A 162 8.42 -1.79 -9.00
N ILE A 163 9.04 -1.44 -7.88
CA ILE A 163 10.30 -0.71 -7.82
C ILE A 163 11.46 -1.72 -7.85
N THR A 164 12.25 -1.67 -8.92
CA THR A 164 13.46 -2.50 -9.06
C THR A 164 14.65 -1.80 -8.41
N ASP A 165 15.53 -2.56 -7.76
CA ASP A 165 16.77 -2.06 -7.11
C ASP A 165 16.53 -0.90 -6.13
N LYS A 166 15.33 -0.84 -5.54
CA LYS A 166 14.91 0.22 -4.61
C LYS A 166 14.86 1.62 -5.22
N LYS A 167 14.90 1.74 -6.55
CA LYS A 167 14.97 3.02 -7.25
C LYS A 167 13.85 3.19 -8.26
N PHE A 168 13.43 4.43 -8.46
CA PHE A 168 12.50 4.82 -9.52
C PHE A 168 12.76 6.26 -9.97
N ILE A 169 12.34 6.57 -11.19
CA ILE A 169 12.42 7.93 -11.73
C ILE A 169 11.05 8.58 -11.65
N ILE A 170 10.96 9.73 -10.96
CA ILE A 170 9.71 10.47 -10.87
C ILE A 170 9.44 11.21 -12.19
N LYS A 171 8.33 10.87 -12.86
CA LYS A 171 7.92 11.49 -14.13
C LYS A 171 6.60 12.27 -14.02
N GLN A 172 5.81 11.94 -13.04
CA GLN A 172 4.50 12.50 -12.73
C GLN A 172 4.25 12.37 -11.24
N ALA A 173 3.14 12.88 -10.75
CA ALA A 173 2.73 12.67 -9.37
C ALA A 173 2.77 11.17 -9.03
N THR A 174 3.51 10.83 -7.98
CA THR A 174 3.86 9.44 -7.68
C THR A 174 3.49 9.09 -6.26
N GLU A 175 2.76 7.99 -6.13
CA GLU A 175 2.44 7.34 -4.87
C GLU A 175 3.39 6.17 -4.64
N VAL A 176 4.12 6.21 -3.52
CA VAL A 176 5.02 5.14 -3.09
C VAL A 176 4.33 4.31 -2.02
N ALA A 177 4.18 3.02 -2.27
CA ALA A 177 3.62 2.05 -1.34
C ALA A 177 4.65 0.97 -1.03
N VAL A 178 4.84 0.67 0.25
CA VAL A 178 5.68 -0.45 0.72
C VAL A 178 4.83 -1.34 1.60
N MET A 179 4.94 -2.64 1.39
CA MET A 179 4.24 -3.64 2.19
C MET A 179 5.25 -4.51 2.92
N PHE A 180 4.99 -4.70 4.20
CA PHE A 180 5.72 -5.62 5.06
C PHE A 180 4.81 -6.79 5.47
N SER A 181 5.37 -7.99 5.59
CA SER A 181 4.69 -9.13 6.18
C SER A 181 5.58 -9.79 7.22
N LEU A 182 5.01 -10.64 8.04
CA LEU A 182 5.81 -11.50 8.90
C LEU A 182 6.87 -12.20 8.05
N ALA A 183 8.12 -12.07 8.44
CA ALA A 183 9.19 -12.78 7.79
C ALA A 183 8.84 -14.27 7.83
N SER A 184 8.64 -14.84 6.64
CA SER A 184 8.65 -16.30 6.54
C SER A 184 10.02 -16.69 7.05
N SER A 185 10.07 -17.30 8.22
CA SER A 185 11.31 -17.63 8.88
C SER A 185 12.06 -18.72 8.10
N ILE A 186 12.47 -18.36 6.87
CA ILE A 186 13.36 -19.14 6.01
C ILE A 186 14.49 -18.21 5.60
N ASN A 187 15.36 -17.86 6.55
CA ASN A 187 16.70 -17.41 6.24
C ASN A 187 17.67 -18.49 6.71
N GLY A 188 18.16 -19.24 5.77
CA GLY A 188 19.42 -19.95 5.63
C GLY A 188 20.21 -20.33 6.88
N THR A 189 19.59 -20.94 7.86
CA THR A 189 20.07 -22.09 8.61
C THR A 189 19.05 -23.18 8.32
N GLU A 190 19.50 -24.38 8.01
CA GLU A 190 18.65 -25.54 7.71
C GLU A 190 17.52 -25.62 8.75
N ARG A 191 16.38 -24.98 8.44
CA ARG A 191 15.21 -25.11 9.29
C ARG A 191 14.67 -26.48 9.06
N VAL A 192 14.65 -27.26 10.09
CA VAL A 192 13.92 -28.53 10.11
C VAL A 192 12.49 -28.23 9.73
N VAL A 193 12.14 -28.47 8.47
CA VAL A 193 10.75 -28.49 8.06
C VAL A 193 10.25 -29.89 8.45
N ALA A 194 9.86 -30.00 9.70
CA ALA A 194 9.11 -31.17 10.13
C ALA A 194 7.66 -30.72 10.31
N THR A 195 6.74 -31.43 9.74
CA THR A 195 5.32 -31.25 9.92
C THR A 195 4.68 -32.57 10.35
N ALA A 196 3.56 -32.48 11.06
CA ALA A 196 2.82 -33.65 11.46
C ALA A 196 1.34 -33.47 11.06
N GLU A 197 0.77 -34.49 10.45
CA GLU A 197 -0.63 -34.57 10.06
C GLU A 197 -1.31 -35.78 10.68
N GLY A 198 -2.52 -35.58 11.17
CA GLY A 198 -3.36 -36.66 11.72
C GLY A 198 -4.38 -37.12 10.69
N GLY A 199 -4.56 -38.44 10.56
CA GLY A 199 -5.63 -39.01 9.72
C GLY A 199 -5.60 -40.54 9.71
N ASN A 200 -6.77 -41.16 9.58
CA ASN A 200 -6.93 -42.63 9.46
C ASN A 200 -6.19 -43.45 10.52
N HIS A 201 -6.24 -43.03 11.80
CA HIS A 201 -5.53 -43.66 12.91
C HIS A 201 -4.00 -43.62 12.79
N LYS A 202 -3.47 -42.64 12.08
CA LYS A 202 -2.03 -42.41 11.89
C LYS A 202 -1.65 -40.99 12.13
N ILE A 203 -0.44 -40.80 12.62
CA ILE A 203 0.27 -39.51 12.64
C ILE A 203 1.43 -39.64 11.66
N ASN A 204 1.37 -38.87 10.59
CA ASN A 204 2.45 -38.81 9.60
C ASN A 204 3.38 -37.62 9.97
N ILE A 205 4.63 -37.90 10.12
CA ILE A 205 5.68 -36.91 10.39
C ILE A 205 6.58 -36.86 9.17
N TYR A 206 6.67 -35.68 8.57
CA TYR A 206 7.53 -35.41 7.41
C TYR A 206 8.73 -34.60 7.86
N THR A 207 9.93 -35.03 7.51
CA THR A 207 11.17 -34.34 7.90
C THR A 207 12.26 -34.54 6.86
N ASN A 208 12.99 -33.46 6.58
CA ASN A 208 14.16 -33.47 5.70
C ASN A 208 15.50 -33.52 6.45
N SER A 209 15.45 -33.54 7.80
CA SER A 209 16.63 -33.65 8.65
C SER A 209 16.23 -34.30 9.98
N PRO A 210 17.21 -34.83 10.77
CA PRO A 210 16.91 -35.48 12.04
C PRO A 210 16.16 -34.60 13.01
N VAL A 211 15.01 -35.05 13.50
CA VAL A 211 14.18 -34.36 14.52
C VAL A 211 13.85 -35.28 15.65
N LYS A 212 13.89 -34.77 16.87
CA LYS A 212 13.32 -35.46 18.01
C LYS A 212 11.79 -35.23 18.01
N ALA A 213 11.03 -36.29 17.75
CA ALA A 213 9.59 -36.29 17.76
C ALA A 213 9.06 -36.80 19.10
N THR A 214 8.11 -36.08 19.69
CA THR A 214 7.42 -36.49 20.91
C THR A 214 5.92 -36.41 20.69
N VAL A 215 5.19 -37.50 20.91
CA VAL A 215 3.73 -37.54 20.83
C VAL A 215 3.14 -37.73 22.22
N VAL A 216 2.26 -36.81 22.60
CA VAL A 216 1.57 -36.80 23.89
C VAL A 216 0.08 -36.95 23.68
N GLY A 217 -0.55 -37.88 24.37
CA GLY A 217 -1.99 -38.04 24.37
C GLY A 217 -2.73 -36.99 25.17
N ALA A 218 -4.05 -36.89 25.04
CA ALA A 218 -4.91 -35.92 25.71
C ALA A 218 -4.82 -35.98 27.24
N ASN A 219 -4.38 -37.09 27.82
CA ASN A 219 -4.17 -37.27 29.25
C ASN A 219 -2.77 -36.84 29.75
N GLY A 220 -1.97 -36.20 28.86
CA GLY A 220 -0.62 -35.76 29.18
C GLY A 220 0.45 -36.86 29.15
N LYS A 221 0.10 -38.12 28.84
CA LYS A 221 1.05 -39.23 28.77
C LYS A 221 1.84 -39.19 27.46
N ILE A 222 3.16 -39.32 27.56
CA ILE A 222 4.02 -39.50 26.41
C ILE A 222 3.77 -40.87 25.81
N LEU A 223 3.39 -40.94 24.56
CA LEU A 223 3.09 -42.18 23.85
C LEU A 223 4.20 -42.60 22.92
N PHE A 224 4.98 -41.66 22.45
CA PHE A 224 6.14 -41.86 21.56
C PHE A 224 7.16 -40.78 21.80
N THR A 225 8.43 -41.14 21.77
CA THR A 225 9.55 -40.17 21.65
C THR A 225 10.72 -40.89 21.00
N ASP A 226 11.22 -40.34 19.91
CA ASP A 226 12.39 -40.84 19.18
C ASP A 226 12.96 -39.76 18.27
N THR A 227 14.17 -39.99 17.74
CA THR A 227 14.79 -39.15 16.73
C THR A 227 14.52 -39.75 15.34
N LEU A 228 13.76 -39.04 14.52
CA LEU A 228 13.39 -39.43 13.18
C LEU A 228 14.28 -38.75 12.17
N SER A 229 14.84 -39.52 11.23
CA SER A 229 15.72 -39.01 10.16
C SER A 229 15.09 -39.08 8.76
N ALA A 230 13.86 -39.54 8.69
CA ALA A 230 13.06 -39.65 7.47
C ALA A 230 11.58 -39.60 7.78
N ASP A 231 10.78 -39.41 6.76
CA ASP A 231 9.31 -39.42 6.85
C ASP A 231 8.84 -40.70 7.53
N THR A 232 8.02 -40.55 8.55
CA THR A 232 7.59 -41.62 9.43
C THR A 232 6.09 -41.57 9.66
N SER A 233 5.43 -42.74 9.58
CA SER A 233 4.00 -42.91 9.90
C SER A 233 3.84 -43.75 11.15
N LEU A 234 3.25 -43.15 12.19
CA LEU A 234 3.03 -43.78 13.47
C LEU A 234 1.54 -44.12 13.64
N GLY A 235 1.22 -45.35 14.02
CA GLY A 235 -0.16 -45.78 14.27
C GLY A 235 -0.64 -45.44 15.69
N PHE A 236 -1.74 -44.67 15.80
CA PHE A 236 -2.40 -44.39 17.07
C PHE A 236 -3.90 -44.55 16.98
N PRO A 237 -4.63 -44.94 18.04
CA PRO A 237 -6.08 -44.91 18.07
C PRO A 237 -6.64 -43.54 17.74
N ALA A 238 -7.91 -43.45 17.40
CA ALA A 238 -8.58 -42.14 17.25
C ALA A 238 -8.52 -41.36 18.57
N GLY A 239 -8.07 -40.11 18.52
CA GLY A 239 -7.88 -39.29 19.72
C GLY A 239 -7.29 -37.92 19.40
N ILE A 240 -7.07 -37.12 20.43
CA ILE A 240 -6.38 -35.85 20.35
C ILE A 240 -4.94 -36.07 20.79
N TYR A 241 -4.01 -35.59 19.98
CA TYR A 241 -2.59 -35.72 20.24
C TYR A 241 -1.88 -34.35 20.10
N ILE A 242 -0.85 -34.18 20.90
CA ILE A 242 0.10 -33.05 20.76
C ILE A 242 1.41 -33.67 20.26
N VAL A 243 1.85 -33.22 19.10
CA VAL A 243 3.11 -33.65 18.50
C VAL A 243 4.10 -32.50 18.58
N THR A 244 5.22 -32.72 19.24
CA THR A 244 6.32 -31.75 19.33
C THR A 244 7.50 -32.29 18.54
N LEU A 245 7.99 -31.49 17.59
CA LEU A 245 9.17 -31.79 16.75
C LEU A 245 10.27 -30.81 17.12
N GLN A 246 11.44 -31.32 17.50
CA GLN A 246 12.55 -30.51 17.97
C GLN A 246 13.82 -30.83 17.18
N ASN A 247 14.51 -29.78 16.71
CA ASN A 247 15.87 -29.88 16.18
C ASN A 247 16.73 -28.79 16.81
N GLY A 248 17.72 -29.21 17.61
CA GLY A 248 18.51 -28.27 18.39
C GLY A 248 17.64 -27.39 19.30
N THR A 249 17.65 -26.10 19.05
CA THR A 249 16.85 -25.11 19.82
C THR A 249 15.44 -24.89 19.25
N ASP A 250 15.21 -25.31 18.01
CA ASP A 250 13.94 -25.09 17.31
C ASP A 250 12.91 -26.15 17.69
N THR A 251 11.69 -25.70 17.98
CA THR A 251 10.59 -26.57 18.38
C THR A 251 9.31 -26.15 17.65
N VAL A 252 8.64 -27.11 17.03
CA VAL A 252 7.33 -26.94 16.42
C VAL A 252 6.34 -27.87 17.10
N THR A 253 5.13 -27.38 17.38
CA THR A 253 4.09 -28.17 18.06
C THR A 253 2.83 -28.16 17.25
N HIS A 254 2.28 -29.35 17.01
CA HIS A 254 1.02 -29.59 16.29
C HIS A 254 0.00 -30.21 17.25
N LYS A 255 -1.25 -29.76 17.16
CA LYS A 255 -2.41 -30.42 17.77
C LYS A 255 -3.15 -31.16 16.67
N LEU A 256 -3.26 -32.46 16.80
CA LEU A 256 -3.89 -33.36 15.83
C LEU A 256 -5.12 -34.04 16.41
#